data_7f9bf101920677d83c192ddeee992070
#
_entry.id   7f9bf101920677d83c192ddeee992070
#
_cell.length_a   1.000
_cell.length_b   1.000
_cell.length_c   1.000
_cell.angle_alpha   90.00
_cell.angle_beta   90.00
_cell.angle_gamma   90.00
#
_symmetry.space_group_name_H-M   'P 1'
#
loop_
_entity.id
_entity.type
_entity.pdbx_description
1 polymer ?
#
loop_
_entity_poly.entity_id
_entity_poly.type
_entity_poly.pdbx_seq_one_letter_code
_entity_poly.pdbx_strand_id
1 'polypeptide(L)'
;VSFFGVHNHSAEGSNLRLRDSINKVPEMIEYAHSLGHAGICFTEHESITSSLDALKYYDSHKDLEGWENFKVVLGNEIYLCTEDITAENKFNNRYPHFILVALNAHGHQGIRELSTKAWTKNSFMHVMMRVPTYYSDLEELMANYKGDIIGSSACLGGALPHRLLQFQDLERANPKEYEKIWQSCKDWIAYMNEIFGEGYFFLELQPSHMMEQIYVNHKLIQLSEETGTPYIITTDAHYLKKEDRQIHKIFLESQEGDRGG
;
A
#
# COMPACT_ATOMS: atom_id res chain seq x y z
N VAL A 1 8.09 6.22 -21.80
CA VAL A 1 7.19 5.65 -20.78
C VAL A 1 7.08 6.67 -19.67
N SER A 2 5.87 7.12 -19.39
CA SER A 2 5.59 8.09 -18.34
C SER A 2 5.34 7.37 -17.02
N PHE A 3 5.79 7.90 -15.89
CA PHE A 3 5.58 7.33 -14.57
C PHE A 3 4.11 7.41 -14.16
N PHE A 4 3.64 6.42 -13.43
CA PHE A 4 2.33 6.41 -12.79
C PHE A 4 2.52 6.19 -11.30
N GLY A 5 2.12 7.17 -10.47
CA GLY A 5 2.25 7.08 -9.01
C GLY A 5 1.18 6.16 -8.43
N VAL A 6 1.53 4.90 -8.12
CA VAL A 6 0.55 3.91 -7.63
C VAL A 6 0.32 3.98 -6.12
N HIS A 7 1.36 4.27 -5.32
CA HIS A 7 1.30 4.24 -3.86
C HIS A 7 1.54 5.65 -3.30
N ASN A 8 0.48 6.30 -2.81
CA ASN A 8 0.54 7.67 -2.31
C ASN A 8 -0.51 7.92 -1.22
N HIS A 9 -0.16 8.83 -0.29
CA HIS A 9 -0.94 9.19 0.87
C HIS A 9 -1.24 10.68 0.92
N SER A 10 -2.50 11.03 1.15
CA SER A 10 -2.93 12.39 1.36
C SER A 10 -3.18 12.68 2.86
N ALA A 11 -3.14 13.96 3.21
CA ALA A 11 -3.51 14.40 4.55
C ALA A 11 -5.01 14.18 4.83
N GLU A 12 -5.85 14.32 3.81
CA GLU A 12 -7.30 14.12 3.93
C GLU A 12 -7.69 12.66 4.19
N GLY A 13 -6.92 11.71 3.66
CA GLY A 13 -7.20 10.29 3.79
C GLY A 13 -6.41 9.61 4.91
N SER A 14 -5.09 9.61 4.80
CA SER A 14 -4.21 8.88 5.73
C SER A 14 -4.23 9.44 7.14
N ASN A 15 -4.36 10.77 7.31
CA ASN A 15 -4.38 11.40 8.63
C ASN A 15 -5.66 11.12 9.44
N LEU A 16 -6.64 10.45 8.87
CA LEU A 16 -7.77 9.92 9.64
C LEU A 16 -7.29 8.95 10.73
N ARG A 17 -6.19 8.25 10.49
CA ARG A 17 -5.62 7.26 11.40
C ARG A 17 -4.18 7.53 11.83
N LEU A 18 -3.26 7.61 10.87
CA LEU A 18 -1.83 7.64 11.18
C LEU A 18 -1.27 9.04 11.36
N ARG A 19 -1.86 10.03 10.72
CA ARG A 19 -1.37 11.42 10.72
C ARG A 19 0.10 11.48 10.29
N ASP A 20 0.38 10.97 9.10
CA ASP A 20 1.74 10.82 8.58
C ASP A 20 1.97 11.46 7.21
N SER A 21 0.93 12.04 6.61
CA SER A 21 1.05 12.77 5.35
C SER A 21 0.75 14.27 5.51
N ILE A 22 1.47 15.11 4.77
CA ILE A 22 1.24 16.56 4.66
C ILE A 22 0.68 16.96 3.31
N ASN A 23 0.47 16.01 2.40
CA ASN A 23 0.02 16.25 1.04
C ASN A 23 -1.48 16.51 0.98
N LYS A 24 -1.90 17.51 0.22
CA LYS A 24 -3.31 17.71 -0.10
C LYS A 24 -3.65 17.10 -1.45
N VAL A 25 -4.84 16.51 -1.56
CA VAL A 25 -5.32 15.84 -2.77
C VAL A 25 -5.16 16.70 -4.04
N PRO A 26 -5.63 17.95 -4.09
CA PRO A 26 -5.44 18.80 -5.28
C PRO A 26 -3.97 19.04 -5.61
N GLU A 27 -3.15 19.33 -4.60
CA GLU A 27 -1.72 19.61 -4.77
C GLU A 27 -0.96 18.38 -5.31
N MET A 28 -1.35 17.19 -4.87
CA MET A 28 -0.78 15.93 -5.37
C MET A 28 -1.09 15.70 -6.85
N ILE A 29 -2.34 15.92 -7.25
CA ILE A 29 -2.80 15.77 -8.64
C ILE A 29 -2.07 16.77 -9.54
N GLU A 30 -2.05 18.04 -9.17
CA GLU A 30 -1.35 19.12 -9.91
C GLU A 30 0.15 18.81 -10.03
N TYR A 31 0.78 18.40 -8.94
CA TYR A 31 2.21 18.14 -8.94
C TYR A 31 2.56 16.96 -9.84
N ALA A 32 1.82 15.85 -9.74
CA ALA A 32 2.01 14.69 -10.61
C ALA A 32 1.80 15.06 -12.08
N HIS A 33 0.75 15.83 -12.40
CA HIS A 33 0.50 16.34 -13.74
C HIS A 33 1.65 17.22 -14.25
N SER A 34 2.13 18.17 -13.42
CA SER A 34 3.24 19.08 -13.77
C SER A 34 4.55 18.36 -14.05
N LEU A 35 4.77 17.17 -13.47
CA LEU A 35 5.93 16.32 -13.71
C LEU A 35 5.78 15.45 -14.98
N GLY A 36 4.65 15.52 -15.69
CA GLY A 36 4.37 14.71 -16.86
C GLY A 36 4.10 13.24 -16.53
N HIS A 37 3.61 12.94 -15.33
CA HIS A 37 3.17 11.59 -14.99
C HIS A 37 1.96 11.18 -15.82
N ALA A 38 1.77 9.89 -16.05
CA ALA A 38 0.57 9.34 -16.69
C ALA A 38 -0.65 9.38 -15.75
N GLY A 39 -0.44 9.52 -14.46
CA GLY A 39 -1.48 9.59 -13.45
C GLY A 39 -0.99 9.38 -12.03
N ILE A 40 -1.94 9.38 -11.12
CA ILE A 40 -1.74 9.17 -9.69
C ILE A 40 -2.84 8.28 -9.12
N CYS A 41 -2.48 7.41 -8.17
CA CYS A 41 -3.42 6.63 -7.38
C CYS A 41 -3.39 7.09 -5.91
N PHE A 42 -4.53 7.15 -5.28
CA PHE A 42 -4.68 7.41 -3.84
C PHE A 42 -4.90 6.08 -3.12
N THR A 43 -3.98 5.74 -2.22
CA THR A 43 -3.96 4.48 -1.46
C THR A 43 -3.78 4.76 0.03
N GLU A 44 -4.79 5.41 0.60
CA GLU A 44 -4.76 5.87 1.99
C GLU A 44 -4.71 4.69 2.98
N HIS A 45 -4.15 4.93 4.16
CA HIS A 45 -4.08 3.94 5.24
C HIS A 45 -5.46 3.56 5.75
N GLU A 46 -5.97 2.38 5.35
CA GLU A 46 -7.27 1.82 5.74
C GLU A 46 -8.46 2.77 5.51
N SER A 47 -8.33 3.67 4.56
CA SER A 47 -9.31 4.71 4.30
C SER A 47 -9.47 4.94 2.79
N ILE A 48 -10.68 5.31 2.40
CA ILE A 48 -11.03 5.74 1.05
C ILE A 48 -11.58 7.17 1.05
N THR A 49 -11.38 7.92 2.14
CA THR A 49 -12.02 9.23 2.33
C THR A 49 -11.56 10.28 1.33
N SER A 50 -10.31 10.22 0.85
CA SER A 50 -9.79 11.11 -0.19
C SER A 50 -10.41 10.91 -1.58
N SER A 51 -11.08 9.77 -1.80
CA SER A 51 -11.61 9.38 -3.12
C SER A 51 -12.55 10.41 -3.72
N LEU A 52 -13.44 10.98 -2.91
CA LEU A 52 -14.40 11.97 -3.39
C LEU A 52 -13.73 13.27 -3.82
N ASP A 53 -12.76 13.74 -3.06
CA ASP A 53 -12.02 14.97 -3.37
C ASP A 53 -11.14 14.78 -4.60
N ALA A 54 -10.50 13.60 -4.72
CA ALA A 54 -9.71 13.23 -5.90
C ALA A 54 -10.57 13.21 -7.17
N LEU A 55 -11.75 12.57 -7.12
CA LEU A 55 -12.66 12.52 -8.27
C LEU A 55 -13.22 13.88 -8.63
N LYS A 56 -13.66 14.68 -7.67
CA LYS A 56 -14.18 16.04 -7.92
C LYS A 56 -13.12 16.92 -8.57
N TYR A 57 -11.90 16.86 -8.05
CA TYR A 57 -10.82 17.66 -8.60
C TYR A 57 -10.48 17.21 -10.04
N TYR A 58 -10.33 15.92 -10.26
CA TYR A 58 -10.07 15.37 -11.58
C TYR A 58 -11.18 15.68 -12.57
N ASP A 59 -12.46 15.53 -12.18
CA ASP A 59 -13.60 15.83 -13.06
C ASP A 59 -13.64 17.29 -13.51
N SER A 60 -13.15 18.22 -12.69
CA SER A 60 -13.07 19.63 -13.07
C SER A 60 -11.89 19.97 -14.00
N HIS A 61 -10.95 19.05 -14.19
CA HIS A 61 -9.72 19.29 -14.96
C HIS A 61 -9.54 18.37 -16.17
N LYS A 62 -10.14 17.17 -16.17
CA LYS A 62 -9.91 16.10 -17.16
C LYS A 62 -10.15 16.50 -18.62
N ASP A 63 -11.02 17.52 -18.85
CA ASP A 63 -11.38 18.01 -20.17
C ASP A 63 -10.57 19.29 -20.56
N LEU A 64 -9.62 19.73 -19.73
CA LEU A 64 -8.73 20.84 -20.02
C LEU A 64 -7.58 20.38 -20.93
N GLU A 65 -7.04 21.32 -21.71
CA GLU A 65 -5.88 21.08 -22.56
C GLU A 65 -4.68 20.57 -21.73
N GLY A 66 -4.07 19.48 -22.16
CA GLY A 66 -2.93 18.85 -21.51
C GLY A 66 -3.28 17.78 -20.48
N TRP A 67 -4.60 17.58 -20.16
CA TRP A 67 -5.05 16.58 -19.19
C TRP A 67 -5.58 15.28 -19.82
N GLU A 68 -5.64 15.19 -21.15
CA GLU A 68 -6.31 14.12 -21.91
C GLU A 68 -5.79 12.73 -21.56
N ASN A 69 -4.50 12.62 -21.23
CA ASN A 69 -3.83 11.35 -20.94
C ASN A 69 -3.53 11.15 -19.45
N PHE A 70 -3.80 12.14 -18.59
CA PHE A 70 -3.61 12.02 -17.15
C PHE A 70 -4.78 11.26 -16.54
N LYS A 71 -4.49 10.36 -15.58
CA LYS A 71 -5.51 9.57 -14.90
C LYS A 71 -5.40 9.69 -13.40
N VAL A 72 -6.54 9.79 -12.73
CA VAL A 72 -6.66 9.62 -11.29
C VAL A 72 -7.30 8.27 -11.01
N VAL A 73 -6.63 7.47 -10.20
CA VAL A 73 -7.05 6.11 -9.85
C VAL A 73 -7.22 6.04 -8.33
N LEU A 74 -8.12 5.17 -7.90
CA LEU A 74 -8.48 5.02 -6.49
C LEU A 74 -8.07 3.64 -5.99
N GLY A 75 -7.55 3.60 -4.79
CA GLY A 75 -7.11 2.40 -4.11
C GLY A 75 -7.27 2.50 -2.60
N ASN A 76 -6.63 1.59 -1.89
CA ASN A 76 -6.58 1.56 -0.43
C ASN A 76 -5.33 0.81 0.01
N GLU A 77 -4.58 1.32 0.96
CA GLU A 77 -3.58 0.54 1.68
C GLU A 77 -4.25 -0.10 2.88
N ILE A 78 -4.62 -1.38 2.72
CA ILE A 78 -5.23 -2.17 3.78
C ILE A 78 -4.16 -2.78 4.71
N TYR A 79 -4.56 -3.18 5.90
CA TYR A 79 -3.74 -3.97 6.82
C TYR A 79 -4.20 -5.42 6.77
N LEU A 80 -3.48 -6.21 5.95
CA LEU A 80 -3.81 -7.61 5.68
C LEU A 80 -3.28 -8.51 6.77
N CYS A 81 -4.17 -8.98 7.63
CA CYS A 81 -3.86 -9.74 8.83
C CYS A 81 -4.37 -11.18 8.75
N THR A 82 -3.71 -12.08 9.48
CA THR A 82 -4.24 -13.42 9.74
C THR A 82 -5.43 -13.34 10.71
N GLU A 83 -6.30 -14.35 10.69
CA GLU A 83 -7.52 -14.39 11.50
C GLU A 83 -7.28 -14.79 12.97
N ASP A 84 -6.03 -15.00 13.35
CA ASP A 84 -5.61 -15.31 14.71
C ASP A 84 -5.45 -14.06 15.62
N ILE A 85 -5.89 -12.88 15.16
CA ILE A 85 -5.94 -11.69 15.99
C ILE A 85 -7.01 -11.85 17.05
N THR A 86 -6.56 -12.14 18.27
CA THR A 86 -7.40 -12.27 19.47
C THR A 86 -7.28 -11.04 20.37
N ALA A 87 -8.18 -10.92 21.34
CA ALA A 87 -8.07 -9.89 22.38
C ALA A 87 -6.73 -9.96 23.16
N GLU A 88 -6.13 -11.17 23.25
CA GLU A 88 -4.89 -11.40 24.00
C GLU A 88 -3.65 -11.01 23.18
N ASN A 89 -3.63 -11.28 21.86
CA ASN A 89 -2.46 -11.05 21.02
C ASN A 89 -2.54 -9.78 20.17
N LYS A 90 -3.70 -9.11 20.09
CA LYS A 90 -3.92 -7.94 19.22
C LYS A 90 -2.95 -6.77 19.48
N PHE A 91 -2.38 -6.69 20.68
CA PHE A 91 -1.42 -5.66 21.02
C PHE A 91 0.00 -5.94 20.50
N ASN A 92 0.33 -7.21 20.31
CA ASN A 92 1.62 -7.67 19.81
C ASN A 92 1.57 -8.07 18.35
N ASN A 93 0.40 -8.05 17.72
CA ASN A 93 0.26 -8.38 16.31
C ASN A 93 0.78 -7.27 15.41
N ARG A 94 1.32 -7.71 14.31
CA ARG A 94 1.65 -6.82 13.21
C ARG A 94 0.41 -6.61 12.36
N TYR A 95 0.38 -5.44 11.74
CA TYR A 95 -0.63 -5.03 10.78
C TYR A 95 0.06 -4.79 9.43
N PRO A 96 0.36 -5.86 8.68
CA PRO A 96 1.10 -5.75 7.42
C PRO A 96 0.34 -4.96 6.39
N HIS A 97 1.02 -4.04 5.74
CA HIS A 97 0.48 -3.23 4.67
C HIS A 97 0.28 -4.07 3.40
N PHE A 98 -0.77 -3.76 2.66
CA PHE A 98 -1.08 -4.37 1.38
C PHE A 98 -1.87 -3.38 0.51
N ILE A 99 -1.46 -3.19 -0.74
CA ILE A 99 -2.10 -2.22 -1.63
C ILE A 99 -3.17 -2.88 -2.49
N LEU A 100 -4.33 -2.24 -2.55
CA LEU A 100 -5.39 -2.54 -3.51
C LEU A 100 -5.60 -1.33 -4.42
N VAL A 101 -5.71 -1.56 -5.72
CA VAL A 101 -5.99 -0.51 -6.71
C VAL A 101 -7.14 -0.95 -7.60
N ALA A 102 -8.15 -0.10 -7.74
CA ALA A 102 -9.29 -0.33 -8.60
C ALA A 102 -8.93 -0.04 -10.07
N LEU A 103 -9.22 -0.96 -10.96
CA LEU A 103 -9.06 -0.77 -12.41
C LEU A 103 -10.26 -0.10 -13.06
N ASN A 104 -11.41 -0.11 -12.39
CA ASN A 104 -12.66 0.47 -12.87
C ASN A 104 -13.62 0.76 -11.70
N ALA A 105 -14.81 1.27 -12.01
CA ALA A 105 -15.82 1.62 -11.01
C ALA A 105 -16.32 0.40 -10.21
N HIS A 106 -16.40 -0.79 -10.83
CA HIS A 106 -16.78 -2.02 -10.15
C HIS A 106 -15.72 -2.44 -9.15
N GLY A 107 -14.44 -2.44 -9.51
CA GLY A 107 -13.34 -2.69 -8.56
C GLY A 107 -13.31 -1.69 -7.40
N HIS A 108 -13.58 -0.39 -7.66
CA HIS A 108 -13.69 0.60 -6.60
C HIS A 108 -14.89 0.33 -5.68
N GLN A 109 -16.00 -0.18 -6.20
CA GLN A 109 -17.11 -0.63 -5.37
C GLN A 109 -16.66 -1.74 -4.41
N GLY A 110 -15.93 -2.74 -4.90
CA GLY A 110 -15.38 -3.82 -4.07
C GLY A 110 -14.46 -3.31 -2.96
N ILE A 111 -13.55 -2.38 -3.27
CA ILE A 111 -12.67 -1.77 -2.26
C ILE A 111 -13.48 -1.03 -1.19
N ARG A 112 -14.57 -0.33 -1.55
CA ARG A 112 -15.47 0.33 -0.59
C ARG A 112 -16.20 -0.66 0.31
N GLU A 113 -16.66 -1.78 -0.24
CA GLU A 113 -17.31 -2.84 0.53
C GLU A 113 -16.35 -3.47 1.53
N LEU A 114 -15.10 -3.77 1.10
CA LEU A 114 -14.05 -4.28 1.96
C LEU A 114 -13.70 -3.30 3.09
N SER A 115 -13.48 -2.04 2.75
CA SER A 115 -13.22 -0.98 3.74
C SER A 115 -14.37 -0.84 4.72
N THR A 116 -15.63 -0.87 4.26
CA THR A 116 -16.81 -0.83 5.12
C THR A 116 -16.82 -2.02 6.08
N LYS A 117 -16.55 -3.24 5.60
CA LYS A 117 -16.45 -4.44 6.44
C LYS A 117 -15.36 -4.29 7.49
N ALA A 118 -14.15 -3.86 7.10
CA ALA A 118 -13.03 -3.66 8.01
C ALA A 118 -13.37 -2.65 9.12
N TRP A 119 -13.96 -1.50 8.77
CA TRP A 119 -14.32 -0.48 9.74
C TRP A 119 -15.49 -0.86 10.65
N THR A 120 -16.49 -1.58 10.15
CA THR A 120 -17.73 -1.88 10.91
C THR A 120 -17.69 -3.22 11.65
N LYS A 121 -16.88 -4.17 11.20
CA LYS A 121 -16.86 -5.53 11.75
C LYS A 121 -15.54 -5.88 12.44
N ASN A 122 -14.41 -5.47 11.83
CA ASN A 122 -13.09 -5.91 12.27
C ASN A 122 -12.40 -4.88 13.18
N SER A 123 -12.85 -3.60 13.14
CA SER A 123 -12.17 -2.52 13.86
C SER A 123 -12.30 -2.65 15.37
N PHE A 124 -11.26 -2.24 16.06
CA PHE A 124 -11.23 -2.16 17.53
C PHE A 124 -10.30 -1.04 18.01
N MET A 125 -10.60 -0.51 19.19
CA MET A 125 -9.74 0.49 19.83
C MET A 125 -8.58 -0.18 20.58
N HIS A 126 -7.39 0.31 20.30
CA HIS A 126 -6.18 0.06 21.06
C HIS A 126 -5.60 1.42 21.50
N VAL A 127 -4.29 1.65 21.52
CA VAL A 127 -3.69 2.99 21.62
C VAL A 127 -4.23 3.91 20.50
N MET A 128 -4.49 3.33 19.34
CA MET A 128 -5.21 3.97 18.23
C MET A 128 -6.24 2.98 17.64
N MET A 129 -7.17 3.47 16.85
CA MET A 129 -8.09 2.61 16.12
C MET A 129 -7.31 1.67 15.18
N ARG A 130 -7.54 0.36 15.31
CA ARG A 130 -7.03 -0.68 14.41
C ARG A 130 -8.15 -1.16 13.51
N VAL A 131 -7.85 -1.33 12.23
CA VAL A 131 -8.83 -1.68 11.19
C VAL A 131 -8.23 -2.79 10.33
N PRO A 132 -8.11 -4.02 10.86
CA PRO A 132 -7.56 -5.14 10.09
C PRO A 132 -8.52 -5.59 9.00
N THR A 133 -7.96 -5.95 7.86
CA THR A 133 -8.59 -6.75 6.83
C THR A 133 -8.03 -8.16 6.93
N TYR A 134 -8.87 -9.18 7.01
CA TYR A 134 -8.42 -10.56 7.10
C TYR A 134 -8.23 -11.19 5.72
N TYR A 135 -7.41 -12.24 5.64
CA TYR A 135 -7.22 -12.98 4.38
C TYR A 135 -8.53 -13.53 3.83
N SER A 136 -9.44 -14.03 4.69
CA SER A 136 -10.78 -14.46 4.27
C SER A 136 -11.64 -13.33 3.70
N ASP A 137 -11.49 -12.09 4.21
CA ASP A 137 -12.17 -10.93 3.67
C ASP A 137 -11.66 -10.61 2.26
N LEU A 138 -10.35 -10.74 2.04
CA LEU A 138 -9.73 -10.54 0.73
C LEU A 138 -10.15 -11.63 -0.27
N GLU A 139 -10.16 -12.88 0.15
CA GLU A 139 -10.63 -14.00 -0.67
C GLU A 139 -12.09 -13.80 -1.10
N GLU A 140 -12.98 -13.45 -0.17
CA GLU A 140 -14.39 -13.14 -0.44
C GLU A 140 -14.53 -11.98 -1.44
N LEU A 141 -13.74 -10.91 -1.26
CA LEU A 141 -13.70 -9.79 -2.19
C LEU A 141 -13.32 -10.27 -3.59
N MET A 142 -12.19 -10.95 -3.70
CA MET A 142 -11.63 -11.34 -5.00
C MET A 142 -12.44 -12.43 -5.71
N ALA A 143 -13.26 -13.20 -5.00
CA ALA A 143 -14.23 -14.10 -5.61
C ALA A 143 -15.26 -13.36 -6.50
N ASN A 144 -15.57 -12.09 -6.17
CA ASN A 144 -16.54 -11.27 -6.89
C ASN A 144 -15.91 -10.21 -7.81
N TYR A 145 -14.67 -9.76 -7.52
CA TYR A 145 -14.03 -8.61 -8.16
C TYR A 145 -12.70 -8.95 -8.86
N LYS A 146 -12.45 -10.23 -9.12
CA LYS A 146 -11.25 -10.69 -9.85
C LYS A 146 -11.21 -10.09 -11.26
N GLY A 147 -10.09 -9.47 -11.60
CA GLY A 147 -9.93 -8.75 -12.86
C GLY A 147 -10.28 -7.27 -12.81
N ASP A 148 -10.92 -6.80 -11.73
CA ASP A 148 -11.28 -5.39 -11.53
C ASP A 148 -10.40 -4.68 -10.49
N ILE A 149 -9.61 -5.45 -9.74
CA ILE A 149 -8.70 -4.97 -8.69
C ILE A 149 -7.33 -5.61 -8.89
N ILE A 150 -6.27 -4.82 -8.76
CA ILE A 150 -4.91 -5.31 -8.63
C ILE A 150 -4.42 -5.17 -7.19
N GLY A 151 -3.48 -6.04 -6.80
CA GLY A 151 -2.82 -6.00 -5.51
C GLY A 151 -1.31 -5.78 -5.63
N SER A 152 -0.68 -5.24 -4.57
CA SER A 152 0.78 -5.25 -4.45
C SER A 152 1.26 -5.55 -3.04
N SER A 153 2.54 -5.98 -2.94
CA SER A 153 3.19 -6.37 -1.68
C SER A 153 3.45 -5.21 -0.71
N ALA A 154 3.08 -3.99 -1.09
CA ALA A 154 3.28 -2.75 -0.35
C ALA A 154 4.76 -2.42 -0.01
N CYS A 155 4.96 -1.45 0.90
CA CYS A 155 6.26 -0.93 1.36
C CYS A 155 6.97 -1.91 2.34
N LEU A 156 8.00 -1.44 3.06
CA LEU A 156 8.67 -2.23 4.10
C LEU A 156 7.73 -2.70 5.22
N GLY A 157 6.57 -2.05 5.39
CA GLY A 157 5.50 -2.47 6.28
C GLY A 157 4.72 -3.70 5.81
N GLY A 158 4.86 -4.11 4.55
CA GLY A 158 4.20 -5.29 3.99
C GLY A 158 4.67 -6.61 4.58
N ALA A 159 3.85 -7.65 4.45
CA ALA A 159 4.14 -8.98 5.00
C ALA A 159 5.42 -9.60 4.40
N LEU A 160 5.56 -9.52 3.07
CA LEU A 160 6.69 -10.09 2.35
C LEU A 160 7.99 -9.32 2.60
N PRO A 161 8.05 -7.97 2.41
CA PRO A 161 9.23 -7.18 2.70
C PRO A 161 9.72 -7.36 4.14
N HIS A 162 8.80 -7.35 5.09
CA HIS A 162 9.15 -7.54 6.50
C HIS A 162 9.78 -8.92 6.76
N ARG A 163 9.20 -9.99 6.19
CA ARG A 163 9.75 -11.34 6.34
C ARG A 163 11.17 -11.44 5.80
N LEU A 164 11.44 -10.81 4.65
CA LEU A 164 12.78 -10.77 4.07
C LEU A 164 13.80 -10.08 5.00
N LEU A 165 13.42 -8.95 5.61
CA LEU A 165 14.27 -8.24 6.57
C LEU A 165 14.48 -9.02 7.87
N GLN A 166 13.41 -9.57 8.43
CA GLN A 166 13.47 -10.29 9.70
C GLN A 166 14.46 -11.45 9.67
N PHE A 167 14.61 -12.09 8.52
CA PHE A 167 15.44 -13.28 8.36
C PHE A 167 16.68 -13.06 7.50
N GLN A 168 17.06 -11.81 7.20
CA GLN A 168 18.20 -11.49 6.34
C GLN A 168 19.52 -12.10 6.83
N ASP A 169 19.75 -12.14 8.13
CA ASP A 169 20.99 -12.68 8.71
C ASP A 169 21.09 -14.21 8.57
N LEU A 170 19.97 -14.92 8.45
CA LEU A 170 19.95 -16.36 8.27
C LEU A 170 20.55 -16.79 6.93
N GLU A 171 20.53 -15.92 5.92
CA GLU A 171 21.11 -16.22 4.60
C GLU A 171 22.59 -16.66 4.72
N ARG A 172 23.32 -16.05 5.68
CA ARG A 172 24.73 -16.39 5.94
C ARG A 172 24.90 -17.34 7.13
N ALA A 173 24.13 -17.15 8.19
CA ALA A 173 24.29 -17.90 9.44
C ALA A 173 23.68 -19.30 9.39
N ASN A 174 22.55 -19.47 8.68
CA ASN A 174 21.88 -20.76 8.54
C ASN A 174 21.17 -20.86 7.17
N PRO A 175 21.92 -21.14 6.08
CA PRO A 175 21.34 -21.18 4.72
C PRO A 175 20.19 -22.17 4.55
N LYS A 176 20.20 -23.29 5.28
CA LYS A 176 19.10 -24.30 5.22
C LYS A 176 17.80 -23.77 5.82
N GLU A 177 17.89 -22.98 6.86
CA GLU A 177 16.70 -22.35 7.45
C GLU A 177 16.23 -21.18 6.57
N TYR A 178 17.16 -20.41 6.03
CA TYR A 178 16.83 -19.34 5.07
C TYR A 178 16.09 -19.88 3.85
N GLU A 179 16.47 -21.04 3.31
CA GLU A 179 15.81 -21.66 2.16
C GLU A 179 14.34 -21.97 2.45
N LYS A 180 13.99 -22.39 3.66
CA LYS A 180 12.59 -22.58 4.06
C LYS A 180 11.81 -21.26 4.10
N ILE A 181 12.45 -20.20 4.61
CA ILE A 181 11.85 -18.86 4.60
C ILE A 181 11.64 -18.38 3.17
N TRP A 182 12.67 -18.55 2.31
CA TRP A 182 12.59 -18.21 0.90
C TRP A 182 11.46 -18.94 0.19
N GLN A 183 11.33 -20.26 0.42
CA GLN A 183 10.22 -21.05 -0.12
C GLN A 183 8.86 -20.51 0.38
N SER A 184 8.75 -20.17 1.67
CA SER A 184 7.51 -19.60 2.21
C SER A 184 7.15 -18.23 1.61
N CYS A 185 8.14 -17.47 1.15
CA CYS A 185 7.89 -16.23 0.39
C CYS A 185 7.31 -16.54 -1.00
N LYS A 186 7.87 -17.54 -1.68
CA LYS A 186 7.34 -18.02 -2.98
C LYS A 186 5.92 -18.58 -2.85
N ASP A 187 5.65 -19.35 -1.80
CA ASP A 187 4.33 -19.92 -1.54
C ASP A 187 3.28 -18.81 -1.31
N TRP A 188 3.66 -17.77 -0.56
CA TRP A 188 2.80 -16.59 -0.36
C TRP A 188 2.54 -15.84 -1.66
N ILE A 189 3.54 -15.67 -2.52
CA ILE A 189 3.40 -15.05 -3.84
C ILE A 189 2.47 -15.88 -4.73
N ALA A 190 2.62 -17.19 -4.73
CA ALA A 190 1.76 -18.12 -5.49
C ALA A 190 0.30 -18.01 -5.03
N TYR A 191 0.08 -17.95 -3.72
CA TYR A 191 -1.24 -17.74 -3.13
C TYR A 191 -1.86 -16.39 -3.56
N MET A 192 -1.08 -15.30 -3.57
CA MET A 192 -1.58 -14.01 -4.05
C MET A 192 -1.91 -14.04 -5.55
N ASN A 193 -1.09 -14.69 -6.37
CA ASN A 193 -1.38 -14.87 -7.79
C ASN A 193 -2.64 -15.72 -8.02
N GLU A 194 -2.93 -16.69 -7.17
CA GLU A 194 -4.18 -17.46 -7.23
C GLU A 194 -5.40 -16.58 -6.94
N ILE A 195 -5.33 -15.76 -5.89
CA ILE A 195 -6.43 -14.86 -5.48
C ILE A 195 -6.69 -13.81 -6.55
N PHE A 196 -5.66 -13.06 -6.96
CA PHE A 196 -5.81 -11.93 -7.89
C PHE A 196 -5.91 -12.38 -9.36
N GLY A 197 -5.29 -13.47 -9.73
CA GLY A 197 -5.08 -13.90 -11.11
C GLY A 197 -3.72 -13.44 -11.64
N GLU A 198 -3.24 -14.16 -12.66
CA GLU A 198 -1.97 -13.87 -13.31
C GLU A 198 -1.94 -12.45 -13.88
N GLY A 199 -0.91 -11.68 -13.55
CA GLY A 199 -0.75 -10.29 -13.99
C GLY A 199 -1.55 -9.27 -13.20
N TYR A 200 -2.29 -9.66 -12.15
CA TYR A 200 -3.05 -8.76 -11.29
C TYR A 200 -2.46 -8.60 -9.87
N PHE A 201 -1.38 -9.30 -9.57
CA PHE A 201 -0.60 -9.10 -8.35
C PHE A 201 0.83 -8.70 -8.70
N PHE A 202 1.40 -7.74 -7.94
CA PHE A 202 2.70 -7.15 -8.19
C PHE A 202 3.57 -7.13 -6.94
N LEU A 203 4.89 -7.33 -7.12
CA LEU A 203 5.87 -7.03 -6.10
C LEU A 203 6.23 -5.55 -6.18
N GLU A 204 6.27 -4.86 -5.04
CA GLU A 204 6.46 -3.41 -4.99
C GLU A 204 7.91 -3.05 -4.65
N LEU A 205 8.59 -2.38 -5.57
CA LEU A 205 9.93 -1.85 -5.38
C LEU A 205 9.84 -0.35 -5.09
N GLN A 206 10.63 0.12 -4.13
CA GLN A 206 10.67 1.54 -3.78
C GLN A 206 12.08 2.09 -3.88
N PRO A 207 12.32 3.20 -4.62
CA PRO A 207 13.63 3.82 -4.68
C PRO A 207 13.97 4.44 -3.32
N SER A 208 15.14 4.08 -2.78
CA SER A 208 15.60 4.54 -1.48
C SER A 208 17.11 4.44 -1.36
N HIS A 209 17.69 5.23 -0.44
CA HIS A 209 19.07 5.11 -0.01
C HIS A 209 19.23 4.29 1.29
N MET A 210 18.13 3.82 1.87
CA MET A 210 18.15 2.96 3.06
C MET A 210 18.60 1.56 2.68
N MET A 211 19.55 1.02 3.43
CA MET A 211 20.14 -0.31 3.14
C MET A 211 19.07 -1.42 3.20
N GLU A 212 18.12 -1.31 4.12
CA GLU A 212 17.00 -2.23 4.27
C GLU A 212 16.13 -2.27 3.01
N GLN A 213 15.79 -1.10 2.45
CA GLN A 213 15.01 -1.03 1.23
C GLN A 213 15.79 -1.55 0.01
N ILE A 214 17.08 -1.22 -0.09
CA ILE A 214 17.97 -1.74 -1.15
C ILE A 214 18.02 -3.27 -1.10
N TYR A 215 18.23 -3.83 0.10
CA TYR A 215 18.23 -5.28 0.29
C TYR A 215 16.90 -5.91 -0.13
N VAL A 216 15.79 -5.38 0.34
CA VAL A 216 14.44 -5.87 0.01
C VAL A 216 14.18 -5.78 -1.50
N ASN A 217 14.52 -4.66 -2.14
CA ASN A 217 14.36 -4.53 -3.59
C ASN A 217 15.11 -5.62 -4.37
N HIS A 218 16.36 -5.92 -3.99
CA HIS A 218 17.13 -6.99 -4.63
C HIS A 218 16.45 -8.36 -4.44
N LYS A 219 15.92 -8.63 -3.25
CA LYS A 219 15.24 -9.90 -2.97
C LYS A 219 13.89 -10.01 -3.69
N LEU A 220 13.15 -8.92 -3.81
CA LEU A 220 11.91 -8.88 -4.57
C LEU A 220 12.14 -9.07 -6.09
N ILE A 221 13.21 -8.51 -6.64
CA ILE A 221 13.62 -8.75 -8.04
C ILE A 221 13.94 -10.24 -8.23
N GLN A 222 14.71 -10.84 -7.33
CA GLN A 222 15.03 -12.26 -7.38
C GLN A 222 13.76 -13.13 -7.28
N LEU A 223 12.84 -12.82 -6.37
CA LEU A 223 11.53 -13.50 -6.27
C LEU A 223 10.69 -13.32 -7.54
N SER A 224 10.70 -12.12 -8.15
CA SER A 224 10.03 -11.88 -9.42
C SER A 224 10.58 -12.79 -10.53
N GLU A 225 11.90 -12.90 -10.64
CA GLU A 225 12.55 -13.79 -11.63
C GLU A 225 12.21 -15.26 -11.39
N GLU A 226 12.19 -15.72 -10.14
CA GLU A 226 11.93 -17.11 -9.78
C GLU A 226 10.43 -17.50 -9.88
N THR A 227 9.51 -16.57 -9.63
CA THR A 227 8.07 -16.84 -9.60
C THR A 227 7.33 -16.40 -10.87
N GLY A 228 7.98 -15.58 -11.73
CA GLY A 228 7.33 -14.95 -12.87
C GLY A 228 6.37 -13.82 -12.52
N THR A 229 6.26 -13.46 -11.22
CA THR A 229 5.38 -12.38 -10.76
C THR A 229 5.96 -11.02 -11.11
N PRO A 230 5.23 -10.14 -11.81
CA PRO A 230 5.76 -8.84 -12.19
C PRO A 230 5.98 -7.93 -10.97
N TYR A 231 6.87 -6.95 -11.12
CA TYR A 231 7.05 -5.90 -10.13
C TYR A 231 6.68 -4.52 -10.69
N ILE A 232 6.32 -3.62 -9.79
CA ILE A 232 6.08 -2.20 -10.05
C ILE A 232 7.01 -1.34 -9.21
N ILE A 233 7.22 -0.11 -9.64
CA ILE A 233 8.01 0.88 -8.90
C ILE A 233 7.05 1.93 -8.35
N THR A 234 7.08 2.15 -7.04
CA THR A 234 6.25 3.13 -6.34
C THR A 234 7.11 4.04 -5.46
N THR A 235 6.49 5.03 -4.86
CA THR A 235 7.24 6.00 -4.02
C THR A 235 6.76 6.06 -2.57
N ASP A 236 5.57 5.55 -2.28
CA ASP A 236 4.96 5.65 -0.94
C ASP A 236 5.03 7.11 -0.42
N ALA A 237 4.45 8.02 -1.21
CA ALA A 237 4.71 9.45 -1.06
C ALA A 237 3.85 10.05 0.06
N HIS A 238 4.51 10.58 1.10
CA HIS A 238 3.92 11.29 2.23
C HIS A 238 4.20 12.80 2.20
N TYR A 239 5.02 13.25 1.26
CA TYR A 239 5.28 14.66 0.93
C TYR A 239 5.63 14.79 -0.57
N LEU A 240 5.47 15.96 -1.16
CA LEU A 240 5.60 16.15 -2.62
C LEU A 240 7.01 16.51 -3.06
N LYS A 241 7.62 17.47 -2.40
CA LYS A 241 8.90 18.05 -2.83
C LYS A 241 9.99 17.74 -1.83
N LYS A 242 11.24 17.67 -2.31
CA LYS A 242 12.41 17.44 -1.47
C LYS A 242 12.49 18.43 -0.30
N GLU A 243 12.08 19.67 -0.53
CA GLU A 243 12.07 20.76 0.45
C GLU A 243 11.08 20.47 1.60
N ASP A 244 9.98 19.77 1.31
CA ASP A 244 8.94 19.43 2.28
C ASP A 244 9.39 18.37 3.30
N ARG A 245 10.50 17.68 3.03
CA ARG A 245 11.05 16.64 3.90
C ARG A 245 11.24 17.12 5.34
N GLN A 246 11.74 18.36 5.52
CA GLN A 246 11.98 18.90 6.86
C GLN A 246 10.64 19.19 7.58
N ILE A 247 9.66 19.70 6.85
CA ILE A 247 8.31 19.97 7.40
C ILE A 247 7.66 18.65 7.79
N HIS A 248 7.73 17.64 6.91
CA HIS A 248 7.20 16.29 7.18
C HIS A 248 7.86 15.67 8.43
N LYS A 249 9.19 15.78 8.57
CA LYS A 249 9.89 15.30 9.75
C LYS A 249 9.39 15.97 11.03
N ILE A 250 9.27 17.29 11.05
CA ILE A 250 8.74 18.05 12.20
C ILE A 250 7.30 17.63 12.51
N PHE A 251 6.49 17.43 11.46
CA PHE A 251 5.11 16.94 11.61
C PHE A 251 5.06 15.58 12.31
N LEU A 252 5.89 14.62 11.91
CA LEU A 252 5.97 13.30 12.57
C LEU A 252 6.46 13.40 14.02
N GLU A 253 7.52 14.17 14.27
CA GLU A 253 8.08 14.39 15.62
C GLU A 253 7.05 15.02 16.57
N SER A 254 6.21 15.93 16.07
CA SER A 254 5.13 16.53 16.87
C SER A 254 4.07 15.51 17.32
N GLN A 255 3.90 14.42 16.59
CA GLN A 255 2.96 13.35 16.92
C GLN A 255 3.51 12.37 17.96
N GLU A 256 4.85 12.20 18.04
CA GLU A 256 5.48 11.31 19.02
C GLU A 256 5.29 11.84 20.44
N GLY A 257 5.27 13.16 20.63
CA GLY A 257 4.96 13.80 21.91
C GLY A 257 3.55 13.51 22.44
N ASP A 258 2.58 13.38 21.52
CA ASP A 258 1.18 13.05 21.87
C ASP A 258 0.94 11.56 22.13
N ARG A 259 1.87 10.68 21.72
CA ARG A 259 1.77 9.22 21.90
C ARG A 259 2.46 8.70 23.16
N GLY A 260 3.20 9.56 23.88
CA GLY A 260 4.01 9.23 25.06
C GLY A 260 3.44 9.72 26.40
N GLY A 261 2.18 10.15 26.43
CA GLY A 261 1.47 10.58 27.65
C GLY A 261 0.54 9.52 28.18
#